data_136f7e4bae4896d6407c7530f58c0953
#
_entry.id   136f7e4bae4896d6407c7530f58c0953
#
_cell.length_a   1.000
_cell.length_b   1.000
_cell.length_c   1.000
_cell.angle_alpha   90.00
_cell.angle_beta   90.00
_cell.angle_gamma   90.00
#
_symmetry.space_group_name_H-M   'P 1'
#
loop_
_entity.id
_entity.type
_entity.pdbx_description
1 polymer ?
#
loop_
_entity_poly.entity_id
_entity_poly.type
_entity_poly.pdbx_seq_one_letter_code
_entity_poly.pdbx_strand_id
1 'polypeptide(L)'
;MKIDLFFENAKILFDEFEIESLLYGSVGLEYLTGENLGSDDIDILIPGIFIKEKWNEFRTFLEKCGYELADENEHTFQKDGNFYSYARIEELFDFAGIEISDIEVRTENGVFFKILSLEQYLKVYQASAKDGYRINTRKKKDFEKIEFIKEHIK
;
A
#
# COMPACT_ATOMS: atom_id res chain seq x y z
N MET A 1 14.80 -3.71 -5.95
CA MET A 1 14.19 -3.43 -4.64
C MET A 1 12.67 -3.27 -4.81
N LYS A 2 11.93 -3.55 -3.76
CA LYS A 2 10.46 -3.48 -3.82
C LYS A 2 9.94 -2.09 -4.19
N ILE A 3 10.62 -1.04 -3.74
CA ILE A 3 10.20 0.33 -4.07
C ILE A 3 10.23 0.60 -5.58
N ASP A 4 11.20 0.04 -6.28
CA ASP A 4 11.28 0.21 -7.73
C ASP A 4 10.10 -0.48 -8.42
N LEU A 5 9.71 -1.65 -7.91
CA LEU A 5 8.54 -2.37 -8.41
C LEU A 5 7.25 -1.59 -8.16
N PHE A 6 7.16 -0.93 -7.01
CA PHE A 6 6.02 -0.04 -6.74
C PHE A 6 5.96 1.09 -7.78
N PHE A 7 7.08 1.75 -8.06
CA PHE A 7 7.08 2.85 -9.02
C PHE A 7 6.72 2.40 -10.43
N GLU A 8 7.18 1.23 -10.86
CA GLU A 8 6.77 0.67 -12.15
C GLU A 8 5.26 0.47 -12.21
N ASN A 9 4.67 -0.11 -11.16
CA ASN A 9 3.24 -0.35 -11.08
C ASN A 9 2.46 0.97 -11.02
N ALA A 10 2.90 1.91 -10.17
CA ALA A 10 2.24 3.21 -10.03
C ALA A 10 2.23 3.98 -11.34
N LYS A 11 3.32 3.88 -12.12
CA LYS A 11 3.42 4.58 -13.40
C LYS A 11 2.38 4.08 -14.40
N ILE A 12 2.24 2.77 -14.57
CA ILE A 12 1.26 2.25 -15.52
C ILE A 12 -0.17 2.57 -15.10
N LEU A 13 -0.45 2.58 -13.80
CA LEU A 13 -1.78 2.92 -13.29
C LEU A 13 -2.07 4.41 -13.46
N PHE A 14 -1.08 5.26 -13.27
CA PHE A 14 -1.26 6.69 -13.49
C PHE A 14 -1.46 7.00 -14.98
N ASP A 15 -0.64 6.40 -15.83
CA ASP A 15 -0.72 6.64 -17.28
C ASP A 15 -2.07 6.18 -17.86
N GLU A 16 -2.61 5.06 -17.39
CA GLU A 16 -3.86 4.52 -17.93
C GLU A 16 -5.11 5.11 -17.28
N PHE A 17 -5.12 5.24 -15.94
CA PHE A 17 -6.31 5.58 -15.18
C PHE A 17 -6.21 6.89 -14.40
N GLU A 18 -5.06 7.57 -14.46
CA GLU A 18 -4.76 8.74 -13.62
C GLU A 18 -4.85 8.42 -12.12
N ILE A 19 -4.56 7.17 -11.74
CA ILE A 19 -4.54 6.77 -10.33
C ILE A 19 -3.25 7.26 -9.67
N GLU A 20 -3.39 7.97 -8.56
CA GLU A 20 -2.27 8.28 -7.67
C GLU A 20 -2.23 7.20 -6.60
N SER A 21 -1.44 6.16 -6.84
CA SER A 21 -1.34 5.01 -5.95
C SER A 21 -0.72 5.40 -4.62
N LEU A 22 -1.28 4.92 -3.51
CA LEU A 22 -0.69 5.12 -2.20
C LEU A 22 0.18 3.91 -1.84
N LEU A 23 1.44 4.17 -1.54
CA LEU A 23 2.36 3.14 -1.07
C LEU A 23 2.04 2.83 0.39
N TYR A 24 1.59 1.62 0.65
CA TYR A 24 1.11 1.19 1.96
C TYR A 24 2.03 0.10 2.52
N GLY A 25 1.83 -0.23 3.78
CA GLY A 25 2.56 -1.32 4.41
C GLY A 25 4.04 -1.07 4.62
N SER A 26 4.80 -2.13 4.84
CA SER A 26 6.21 -2.02 5.22
C SER A 26 7.12 -1.46 4.13
N VAL A 27 6.75 -1.60 2.85
CA VAL A 27 7.53 -1.00 1.77
C VAL A 27 7.52 0.53 1.89
N GLY A 28 6.40 1.11 2.35
CA GLY A 28 6.32 2.55 2.63
C GLY A 28 7.27 2.97 3.74
N LEU A 29 7.36 2.18 4.81
CA LEU A 29 8.31 2.45 5.89
C LEU A 29 9.75 2.33 5.40
N GLU A 30 10.04 1.33 4.58
CA GLU A 30 11.38 1.18 3.99
C GLU A 30 11.75 2.41 3.16
N TYR A 31 10.81 2.90 2.37
CA TYR A 31 11.03 4.08 1.54
C TYR A 31 11.34 5.32 2.38
N LEU A 32 10.57 5.54 3.46
CA LEU A 32 10.72 6.73 4.30
C LEU A 32 11.97 6.70 5.17
N THR A 33 12.38 5.52 5.62
CA THR A 33 13.47 5.38 6.60
C THR A 33 14.80 4.93 5.99
N GLY A 34 14.76 4.31 4.81
CA GLY A 34 15.94 3.71 4.19
C GLY A 34 16.33 2.37 4.79
N GLU A 35 15.55 1.87 5.75
CA GLU A 35 15.85 0.59 6.41
C GLU A 35 15.20 -0.57 5.65
N ASN A 36 15.86 -1.73 5.67
CA ASN A 36 15.31 -2.94 5.08
C ASN A 36 14.51 -3.70 6.14
N LEU A 37 13.21 -3.84 5.93
CA LEU A 37 12.31 -4.53 6.85
C LEU A 37 11.93 -5.93 6.38
N GLY A 38 12.55 -6.40 5.30
CA GLY A 38 12.26 -7.73 4.76
C GLY A 38 10.83 -7.85 4.21
N SER A 39 10.34 -6.80 3.57
CA SER A 39 8.97 -6.79 3.04
C SER A 39 8.77 -7.87 1.97
N ASP A 40 7.66 -8.61 2.08
CA ASP A 40 7.31 -9.67 1.14
C ASP A 40 6.45 -9.13 -0.01
N ASP A 41 5.33 -8.49 0.34
CA ASP A 41 4.35 -8.02 -0.63
C ASP A 41 4.40 -6.50 -0.78
N ILE A 42 3.93 -6.02 -1.92
CA ILE A 42 3.77 -4.60 -2.16
C ILE A 42 2.29 -4.28 -1.97
N ASP A 43 1.98 -3.54 -0.91
CA ASP A 43 0.61 -3.15 -0.59
C ASP A 43 0.32 -1.77 -1.13
N ILE A 44 -0.78 -1.64 -1.86
CA ILE A 44 -1.12 -0.43 -2.60
C ILE A 44 -2.57 -0.07 -2.34
N LEU A 45 -2.84 1.19 -1.99
CA LEU A 45 -4.20 1.67 -1.87
C LEU A 45 -4.56 2.53 -3.07
N ILE A 46 -5.73 2.29 -3.63
CA ILE A 46 -6.24 2.98 -4.81
C ILE A 46 -7.71 3.35 -4.59
N PRO A 47 -8.28 4.25 -5.42
CA PRO A 47 -9.71 4.54 -5.30
C PRO A 47 -10.54 3.26 -5.43
N GLY A 48 -11.50 3.10 -4.54
CA GLY A 48 -12.28 1.87 -4.42
C GLY A 48 -13.07 1.50 -5.67
N ILE A 49 -13.37 2.47 -6.54
CA ILE A 49 -14.09 2.22 -7.78
C ILE A 49 -13.37 1.19 -8.66
N PHE A 50 -12.04 1.16 -8.63
CA PHE A 50 -11.25 0.22 -9.45
C PHE A 50 -11.26 -1.21 -8.90
N ILE A 51 -11.67 -1.37 -7.66
CA ILE A 51 -11.79 -2.68 -7.02
C ILE A 51 -13.24 -3.19 -7.10
N LYS A 52 -14.19 -2.29 -7.32
CA LYS A 52 -15.63 -2.62 -7.38
C LYS A 52 -16.18 -2.46 -8.78
N GLU A 53 -16.70 -1.28 -9.11
CA GLU A 53 -17.42 -1.06 -10.37
C GLU A 53 -16.52 -1.25 -11.61
N LYS A 54 -15.27 -0.84 -11.51
CA LYS A 54 -14.31 -0.92 -12.62
C LYS A 54 -13.32 -2.08 -12.48
N TRP A 55 -13.64 -3.07 -11.67
CA TRP A 55 -12.74 -4.20 -11.42
C TRP A 55 -12.34 -4.92 -12.71
N ASN A 56 -13.28 -5.18 -13.60
CA ASN A 56 -12.97 -5.88 -14.84
C ASN A 56 -11.99 -5.10 -15.72
N GLU A 57 -12.17 -3.79 -15.81
CA GLU A 57 -11.26 -2.92 -16.57
C GLU A 57 -9.87 -2.91 -15.94
N PHE A 58 -9.82 -2.77 -14.63
CA PHE A 58 -8.57 -2.73 -13.86
C PHE A 58 -7.81 -4.05 -14.00
N ARG A 59 -8.48 -5.16 -13.78
CA ARG A 59 -7.90 -6.49 -13.90
C ARG A 59 -7.40 -6.76 -15.33
N THR A 60 -8.22 -6.47 -16.34
CA THR A 60 -7.85 -6.69 -17.73
C THR A 60 -6.59 -5.89 -18.10
N PHE A 61 -6.51 -4.65 -17.64
CA PHE A 61 -5.34 -3.81 -17.91
C PHE A 61 -4.08 -4.40 -17.28
N LEU A 62 -4.15 -4.80 -16.01
CA LEU A 62 -3.01 -5.41 -15.33
C LEU A 62 -2.58 -6.71 -16.00
N GLU A 63 -3.53 -7.53 -16.44
CA GLU A 63 -3.20 -8.76 -17.14
C GLU A 63 -2.47 -8.50 -18.46
N LYS A 64 -2.87 -7.44 -19.18
CA LYS A 64 -2.16 -7.03 -20.39
C LYS A 64 -0.73 -6.55 -20.11
N CYS A 65 -0.51 -6.02 -18.92
CA CYS A 65 0.83 -5.56 -18.52
C CYS A 65 1.69 -6.67 -17.91
N GLY A 66 1.21 -7.91 -17.93
CA GLY A 66 1.97 -9.06 -17.45
C GLY A 66 1.74 -9.43 -16.00
N TYR A 67 0.76 -8.83 -15.34
CA TYR A 67 0.38 -9.21 -13.98
C TYR A 67 -0.67 -10.32 -14.05
N GLU A 68 -0.53 -11.32 -13.18
CA GLU A 68 -1.49 -12.41 -13.09
C GLU A 68 -2.25 -12.33 -11.77
N LEU A 69 -3.56 -12.53 -11.83
CA LEU A 69 -4.38 -12.55 -10.62
C LEU A 69 -4.03 -13.79 -9.78
N ALA A 70 -3.55 -13.58 -8.57
CA ALA A 70 -3.17 -14.65 -7.66
C ALA A 70 -4.25 -14.96 -6.63
N ASP A 71 -4.96 -13.93 -6.14
CA ASP A 71 -6.03 -14.09 -5.16
C ASP A 71 -7.08 -13.00 -5.40
N GLU A 72 -8.25 -13.41 -5.88
CA GLU A 72 -9.32 -12.47 -6.21
C GLU A 72 -9.91 -11.80 -4.96
N ASN A 73 -10.06 -12.54 -3.87
CA ASN A 73 -10.63 -12.01 -2.63
C ASN A 73 -9.76 -10.91 -2.03
N GLU A 74 -8.45 -11.07 -2.12
CA GLU A 74 -7.49 -10.10 -1.58
C GLU A 74 -7.03 -9.10 -2.64
N HIS A 75 -7.54 -9.19 -3.87
CA HIS A 75 -7.14 -8.34 -5.00
C HIS A 75 -5.62 -8.36 -5.19
N THR A 76 -5.04 -9.55 -5.10
CA THR A 76 -3.60 -9.75 -5.18
C THR A 76 -3.20 -10.26 -6.56
N PHE A 77 -2.23 -9.60 -7.16
CA PHE A 77 -1.64 -9.99 -8.44
C PHE A 77 -0.19 -10.40 -8.23
N GLN A 78 0.35 -11.17 -9.16
CA GLN A 78 1.78 -11.48 -9.15
C GLN A 78 2.40 -11.16 -10.49
N LYS A 79 3.66 -10.79 -10.44
CA LYS A 79 4.49 -10.58 -11.63
C LYS A 79 5.94 -10.85 -11.25
N ASP A 80 6.59 -11.74 -12.01
CA ASP A 80 7.99 -12.10 -11.78
C ASP A 80 8.29 -12.53 -10.33
N GLY A 81 7.34 -13.26 -9.73
CA GLY A 81 7.50 -13.76 -8.38
C GLY A 81 7.22 -12.74 -7.27
N ASN A 82 6.79 -11.54 -7.62
CA ASN A 82 6.44 -10.50 -6.64
C ASN A 82 4.92 -10.34 -6.57
N PHE A 83 4.41 -10.07 -5.37
CA PHE A 83 2.97 -9.95 -5.12
C PHE A 83 2.59 -8.51 -4.87
N TYR A 84 1.48 -8.09 -5.48
CA TYR A 84 0.93 -6.74 -5.43
C TYR A 84 -0.51 -6.85 -4.94
N SER A 85 -0.82 -6.28 -3.78
CA SER A 85 -2.16 -6.34 -3.20
C SER A 85 -2.77 -4.96 -3.18
N TYR A 86 -4.00 -4.85 -3.70
CA TYR A 86 -4.71 -3.59 -3.82
C TYR A 86 -5.88 -3.53 -2.86
N ALA A 87 -6.05 -2.39 -2.18
CA ALA A 87 -7.17 -2.14 -1.30
C ALA A 87 -7.69 -0.71 -1.51
N ARG A 88 -8.82 -0.40 -0.89
CA ARG A 88 -9.51 0.88 -1.07
C ARG A 88 -8.89 1.95 -0.17
N ILE A 89 -8.48 3.05 -0.77
CA ILE A 89 -7.92 4.16 -0.01
C ILE A 89 -8.96 4.79 0.94
N GLU A 90 -10.23 4.73 0.59
CA GLU A 90 -11.33 5.28 1.39
C GLU A 90 -11.45 4.61 2.77
N GLU A 91 -10.95 3.39 2.91
CA GLU A 91 -11.00 2.67 4.19
C GLU A 91 -10.09 3.28 5.27
N LEU A 92 -9.12 4.11 4.88
CA LEU A 92 -8.18 4.70 5.84
C LEU A 92 -8.86 5.58 6.88
N PHE A 93 -9.91 6.31 6.49
CA PHE A 93 -10.62 7.15 7.44
C PHE A 93 -11.30 6.32 8.52
N ASP A 94 -12.06 5.30 8.12
CA ASP A 94 -12.77 4.44 9.06
C ASP A 94 -11.83 3.61 9.91
N PHE A 95 -10.73 3.15 9.31
CA PHE A 95 -9.79 2.26 9.99
C PHE A 95 -8.86 3.00 10.94
N ALA A 96 -8.31 4.13 10.53
CA ALA A 96 -7.25 4.83 11.27
C ALA A 96 -7.47 6.33 11.42
N GLY A 97 -8.62 6.87 10.99
CA GLY A 97 -8.94 8.29 11.12
C GLY A 97 -8.12 9.20 10.22
N ILE A 98 -7.60 8.68 9.13
CA ILE A 98 -6.77 9.45 8.20
C ILE A 98 -7.62 9.95 7.03
N GLU A 99 -7.71 11.29 6.88
CA GLU A 99 -8.39 11.91 5.75
C GLU A 99 -7.51 11.82 4.50
N ILE A 100 -8.13 11.52 3.35
CA ILE A 100 -7.39 11.46 2.08
C ILE A 100 -6.72 12.81 1.78
N SER A 101 -7.39 13.92 2.09
CA SER A 101 -6.86 15.26 1.87
C SER A 101 -5.59 15.57 2.69
N ASP A 102 -5.33 14.81 3.74
CA ASP A 102 -4.14 15.00 4.58
C ASP A 102 -2.97 14.11 4.15
N ILE A 103 -3.12 13.36 3.06
CA ILE A 103 -2.08 12.46 2.56
C ILE A 103 -1.21 13.20 1.55
N GLU A 104 0.10 13.11 1.76
CA GLU A 104 1.07 13.75 0.87
C GLU A 104 1.09 13.10 -0.51
N VAL A 105 1.12 13.94 -1.55
CA VAL A 105 1.35 13.51 -2.93
C VAL A 105 2.77 13.90 -3.29
N ARG A 106 3.53 12.94 -3.80
CA ARG A 106 4.91 13.17 -4.25
C ARG A 106 5.07 12.84 -5.71
N THR A 107 6.10 13.40 -6.31
CA THR A 107 6.52 13.06 -7.67
C THR A 107 7.94 12.52 -7.60
N GLU A 108 8.15 11.32 -8.14
CA GLU A 108 9.48 10.74 -8.21
C GLU A 108 9.58 9.94 -9.50
N ASN A 109 10.67 10.14 -10.25
CA ASN A 109 10.89 9.48 -11.54
C ASN A 109 9.71 9.67 -12.52
N GLY A 110 9.06 10.84 -12.46
CA GLY A 110 7.93 11.16 -13.32
C GLY A 110 6.62 10.51 -12.90
N VAL A 111 6.57 9.90 -11.73
CA VAL A 111 5.38 9.23 -11.21
C VAL A 111 4.78 10.04 -10.06
N PHE A 112 3.48 10.31 -10.15
CA PHE A 112 2.72 10.88 -9.03
C PHE A 112 2.20 9.74 -8.15
N PHE A 113 2.46 9.82 -6.86
CA PHE A 113 2.02 8.79 -5.91
C PHE A 113 1.75 9.41 -4.55
N LYS A 114 1.04 8.68 -3.71
CA LYS A 114 0.75 9.10 -2.34
C LYS A 114 1.60 8.31 -1.35
N ILE A 115 1.97 8.96 -0.27
CA ILE A 115 2.75 8.34 0.81
C ILE A 115 2.25 8.88 2.15
N LEU A 116 2.11 8.00 3.13
CA LEU A 116 1.76 8.42 4.49
C LEU A 116 3.01 8.98 5.19
N SER A 117 2.81 9.89 6.11
CA SER A 117 3.89 10.31 7.01
C SER A 117 4.15 9.20 8.02
N LEU A 118 5.27 9.28 8.73
CA LEU A 118 5.55 8.29 9.80
C LEU A 118 4.46 8.32 10.87
N GLU A 119 3.94 9.49 11.22
CA GLU A 119 2.84 9.62 12.17
C GLU A 119 1.57 8.96 11.68
N GLN A 120 1.28 9.06 10.38
CA GLN A 120 0.12 8.41 9.80
C GLN A 120 0.29 6.89 9.76
N TYR A 121 1.48 6.39 9.40
CA TYR A 121 1.76 4.95 9.49
C TYR A 121 1.61 4.46 10.93
N LEU A 122 2.05 5.26 11.90
CA LEU A 122 1.89 4.91 13.32
C LEU A 122 0.42 4.71 13.68
N LYS A 123 -0.46 5.62 13.24
CA LYS A 123 -1.90 5.48 13.45
C LYS A 123 -2.44 4.18 12.85
N VAL A 124 -2.00 3.84 11.64
CA VAL A 124 -2.42 2.61 10.97
C VAL A 124 -2.04 1.38 11.78
N TYR A 125 -0.77 1.29 12.19
CA TYR A 125 -0.31 0.12 12.95
C TYR A 125 -0.94 0.04 14.35
N GLN A 126 -1.20 1.18 14.97
CA GLN A 126 -1.92 1.22 16.25
C GLN A 126 -3.37 0.73 16.08
N ALA A 127 -4.04 1.13 15.00
CA ALA A 127 -5.39 0.66 14.70
C ALA A 127 -5.37 -0.84 14.41
N SER A 128 -4.39 -1.33 13.68
CA SER A 128 -4.22 -2.75 13.39
C SER A 128 -4.01 -3.56 14.66
N ALA A 129 -3.19 -3.07 15.59
CA ALA A 129 -2.92 -3.75 16.85
C ALA A 129 -4.14 -3.84 17.77
N LYS A 130 -5.11 -2.94 17.58
CA LYS A 130 -6.36 -2.92 18.36
C LYS A 130 -7.46 -3.77 17.73
N ASP A 131 -7.28 -4.21 16.48
CA ASP A 131 -8.28 -5.01 15.77
C ASP A 131 -8.36 -6.40 16.40
N GLY A 132 -9.52 -6.77 16.93
CA GLY A 132 -9.74 -8.05 17.59
C GLY A 132 -9.60 -9.27 16.69
N TYR A 133 -9.63 -9.09 15.36
CA TYR A 133 -9.39 -10.18 14.42
C TYR A 133 -7.92 -10.50 14.23
N ARG A 134 -7.04 -9.59 14.63
CA ARG A 134 -5.60 -9.77 14.47
C ARG A 134 -5.02 -10.42 15.71
N ILE A 135 -5.07 -11.74 15.68
CA ILE A 135 -4.65 -12.56 16.78
C ILE A 135 -3.12 -12.62 16.86
N ASN A 136 -2.64 -12.90 18.00
CA ASN A 136 -1.28 -13.11 18.51
C ASN A 136 -0.09 -12.87 17.56
N THR A 137 -0.01 -13.51 16.40
CA THR A 137 1.14 -13.40 15.50
C THR A 137 1.19 -12.04 14.79
N ARG A 138 0.03 -11.57 14.35
CA ARG A 138 -0.10 -10.29 13.63
C ARG A 138 0.08 -9.11 14.59
N LYS A 139 -0.46 -9.25 15.79
CA LYS A 139 -0.35 -8.24 16.84
C LYS A 139 1.10 -7.99 17.23
N LYS A 140 1.90 -9.06 17.31
CA LYS A 140 3.33 -8.94 17.58
C LYS A 140 4.05 -8.15 16.50
N LYS A 141 3.75 -8.42 15.24
CA LYS A 141 4.34 -7.69 14.09
C LYS A 141 3.92 -6.22 14.11
N ASP A 142 2.67 -5.93 14.46
CA ASP A 142 2.19 -4.57 14.57
C ASP A 142 2.93 -3.80 15.66
N PHE A 143 3.16 -4.41 16.82
CA PHE A 143 3.93 -3.78 17.90
C PHE A 143 5.38 -3.53 17.49
N GLU A 144 5.99 -4.44 16.76
CA GLU A 144 7.35 -4.25 16.26
C GLU A 144 7.43 -3.03 15.32
N LYS A 145 6.45 -2.87 14.43
CA LYS A 145 6.38 -1.71 13.54
C LYS A 145 6.14 -0.43 14.30
N ILE A 146 5.27 -0.46 15.32
CA ILE A 146 5.00 0.71 16.17
C ILE A 146 6.29 1.20 16.83
N GLU A 147 7.05 0.30 17.43
CA GLU A 147 8.31 0.66 18.07
C GLU A 147 9.33 1.19 17.07
N PHE A 148 9.43 0.56 15.91
CA PHE A 148 10.29 0.99 14.82
C PHE A 148 9.97 2.43 14.40
N ILE A 149 8.68 2.74 14.19
CA ILE A 149 8.25 4.08 13.78
C ILE A 149 8.56 5.10 14.86
N LYS A 150 8.28 4.78 16.12
CA LYS A 150 8.54 5.69 17.24
C LYS A 150 10.01 6.08 17.33
N GLU A 151 10.91 5.15 17.06
CA GLU A 151 12.34 5.43 17.04
C GLU A 151 12.73 6.41 15.93
N HIS A 152 12.03 6.38 14.81
CA HIS A 152 12.34 7.22 13.67
C HIS A 152 11.67 8.58 13.70
N ILE A 153 10.64 8.77 14.53
CA ILE A 153 9.96 10.06 14.70
C ILE A 153 10.79 11.00 15.57
N LYS A 154 11.57 10.49 16.48
CA LYS A 154 12.36 11.29 17.44
C LYS A 154 13.38 12.22 16.78
#